data_e4830b95b3063e41256031ddbc72bcbf
#
_entry.id   e4830b95b3063e41256031ddbc72bcbf
#
_cell.length_a   1.000
_cell.length_b   1.000
_cell.length_c   1.000
_cell.angle_alpha   90.00
_cell.angle_beta   90.00
_cell.angle_gamma   90.00
#
_symmetry.space_group_name_H-M   'P 1'
#
loop_
_entity.id
_entity.type
_entity.pdbx_description
1 polymer ?
#
loop_
_entity_poly.entity_id
_entity_poly.type
_entity_poly.pdbx_seq_one_letter_code
_entity_poly.pdbx_strand_id
1 'polypeptide(L)'
;MLKVERTSVMNLENAMRGARNPLNSWARSDSYYDEDGNYVLGPNDLSLAKRLRLAGSDHRKFVRQIFVCCDVTAPLYWWKEYDTYKVATVANSTSTMHKIHSKPIELEDFSHDHLTDDALEIMKNYIAEIEKIRLRYMENGKDK
;
A
#
# COMPACT_ATOMS: atom_id res chain seq x y z
N MET A 1 -10.28 -6.35 -6.71
CA MET A 1 -9.61 -6.86 -5.47
C MET A 1 -8.63 -5.81 -4.97
N LEU A 2 -8.52 -5.60 -3.64
CA LEU A 2 -7.48 -4.76 -3.02
C LEU A 2 -6.43 -5.67 -2.38
N LYS A 3 -5.15 -5.48 -2.72
CA LYS A 3 -4.04 -6.23 -2.16
C LYS A 3 -2.97 -5.27 -1.65
N VAL A 4 -2.45 -5.53 -0.45
CA VAL A 4 -1.36 -4.76 0.16
C VAL A 4 -0.26 -5.75 0.54
N GLU A 5 0.95 -5.49 0.05
CA GLU A 5 2.10 -6.39 0.22
C GLU A 5 3.36 -5.61 0.56
N ARG A 6 4.41 -6.32 0.96
CA ARG A 6 5.75 -5.78 1.23
C ARG A 6 5.73 -4.56 2.16
N THR A 7 4.85 -4.62 3.17
CA THR A 7 4.74 -3.53 4.13
C THR A 7 6.00 -3.43 4.97
N SER A 8 6.57 -2.23 5.00
CA SER A 8 7.70 -1.87 5.85
C SER A 8 7.34 -0.64 6.69
N VAL A 9 7.68 -0.68 7.98
CA VAL A 9 7.44 0.40 8.94
C VAL A 9 8.78 0.94 9.40
N MET A 10 8.99 2.24 9.25
CA MET A 10 10.25 2.89 9.60
C MET A 10 10.04 3.91 10.71
N ASN A 11 11.12 4.12 11.50
CA ASN A 11 11.21 5.13 12.56
C ASN A 11 10.24 4.94 13.74
N LEU A 12 9.72 3.72 13.93
CA LEU A 12 8.77 3.42 15.01
C LEU A 12 9.41 3.61 16.40
N GLU A 13 10.68 3.21 16.57
CA GLU A 13 11.44 3.39 17.81
C GLU A 13 11.49 4.87 18.23
N ASN A 14 11.95 5.76 17.33
CA ASN A 14 12.09 7.18 17.64
C ASN A 14 10.73 7.84 17.88
N ALA A 15 9.70 7.41 17.16
CA ALA A 15 8.33 7.88 17.38
C ALA A 15 7.83 7.53 18.78
N MET A 16 8.07 6.29 19.24
CA MET A 16 7.72 5.85 20.60
C MET A 16 8.55 6.52 21.67
N ARG A 17 9.86 6.70 21.45
CA ARG A 17 10.71 7.50 22.33
C ARG A 17 10.17 8.93 22.48
N GLY A 18 9.82 9.56 21.36
CA GLY A 18 9.21 10.91 21.35
C GLY A 18 7.87 10.97 22.08
N ALA A 19 7.04 9.91 21.97
CA ALA A 19 5.77 9.81 22.68
C ALA A 19 5.94 9.76 24.22
N ARG A 20 7.09 9.31 24.72
CA ARG A 20 7.42 9.23 26.15
C ARG A 20 8.09 10.48 26.71
N ASN A 21 8.57 11.40 25.85
CA ASN A 21 9.27 12.62 26.27
C ASN A 21 8.46 13.50 27.24
N PRO A 22 7.15 13.76 27.05
CA PRO A 22 6.43 14.71 27.89
C PRO A 22 6.41 14.35 29.39
N LEU A 23 6.53 13.06 29.72
CA LEU A 23 6.51 12.58 31.09
C LEU A 23 7.84 11.94 31.53
N ASN A 24 8.89 12.10 30.76
CA ASN A 24 10.20 11.48 31.06
C ASN A 24 10.08 9.95 31.33
N SER A 25 9.15 9.28 30.66
CA SER A 25 8.78 7.90 31.00
C SER A 25 9.53 6.83 30.18
N TRP A 26 10.75 7.13 29.72
CA TRP A 26 11.54 6.19 28.89
C TRP A 26 11.85 4.87 29.59
N ALA A 27 12.10 4.93 30.92
CA ALA A 27 12.35 3.71 31.71
C ALA A 27 11.15 2.73 31.76
N ARG A 28 9.98 3.15 31.30
CA ARG A 28 8.78 2.30 31.20
C ARG A 28 8.61 1.66 29.83
N SER A 29 9.53 1.94 28.88
CA SER A 29 9.52 1.30 27.58
C SER A 29 9.86 -0.17 27.73
N ASP A 30 9.07 -1.03 27.09
CA ASP A 30 9.22 -2.46 27.06
C ASP A 30 9.36 -2.99 25.64
N SER A 31 9.55 -2.10 24.68
CA SER A 31 9.85 -2.44 23.28
C SER A 31 11.29 -2.92 23.14
N TYR A 32 11.55 -3.79 22.18
CA TYR A 32 12.85 -4.43 21.98
C TYR A 32 13.10 -4.71 20.48
N TYR A 33 14.30 -5.11 20.15
CA TYR A 33 14.64 -5.68 18.86
C TYR A 33 14.59 -7.19 18.93
N ASP A 34 13.92 -7.83 17.97
CA ASP A 34 13.91 -9.28 17.82
C ASP A 34 15.22 -9.80 17.22
N GLU A 35 15.33 -11.15 17.06
CA GLU A 35 16.52 -11.81 16.51
C GLU A 35 16.80 -11.42 15.06
N ASP A 36 15.79 -11.00 14.31
CA ASP A 36 15.90 -10.53 12.93
C ASP A 36 16.22 -9.03 12.83
N GLY A 37 16.34 -8.32 13.96
CA GLY A 37 16.61 -6.90 14.03
C GLY A 37 15.38 -6.00 13.79
N ASN A 38 14.16 -6.53 13.89
CA ASN A 38 12.94 -5.75 13.80
C ASN A 38 12.57 -5.16 15.15
N TYR A 39 12.17 -3.89 15.17
CA TYR A 39 11.68 -3.23 16.37
C TYR A 39 10.26 -3.68 16.71
N VAL A 40 10.11 -4.33 17.85
CA VAL A 40 8.84 -4.89 18.33
C VAL A 40 8.30 -4.04 19.47
N LEU A 41 7.06 -3.57 19.35
CA LEU A 41 6.38 -2.84 20.42
C LEU A 41 5.99 -3.78 21.54
N GLY A 42 6.49 -3.50 22.74
CA GLY A 42 6.04 -4.13 23.97
C GLY A 42 4.62 -3.71 24.38
N PRO A 43 3.96 -4.47 25.26
CA PRO A 43 2.60 -4.20 25.71
C PRO A 43 2.39 -2.79 26.29
N ASN A 44 3.35 -2.26 27.06
CA ASN A 44 3.28 -0.93 27.66
C ASN A 44 3.33 0.16 26.59
N ASP A 45 4.26 0.04 25.62
CA ASP A 45 4.39 0.99 24.52
C ASP A 45 3.20 0.94 23.61
N LEU A 46 2.69 -0.24 23.28
CA LEU A 46 1.48 -0.42 22.48
C LEU A 46 0.26 0.21 23.16
N SER A 47 0.11 0.01 24.48
CA SER A 47 -0.97 0.62 25.28
C SER A 47 -0.87 2.15 25.27
N LEU A 48 0.34 2.70 25.44
CA LEU A 48 0.59 4.14 25.36
C LEU A 48 0.22 4.69 23.97
N ALA A 49 0.69 4.04 22.92
CA ALA A 49 0.41 4.46 21.54
C ALA A 49 -1.10 4.49 21.24
N LYS A 50 -1.84 3.45 21.65
CA LYS A 50 -3.30 3.38 21.50
C LYS A 50 -4.00 4.53 22.22
N ARG A 51 -3.62 4.82 23.48
CA ARG A 51 -4.21 5.92 24.26
C ARG A 51 -3.93 7.29 23.62
N LEU A 52 -2.68 7.55 23.24
CA LEU A 52 -2.28 8.83 22.62
C LEU A 52 -2.97 9.03 21.26
N ARG A 53 -3.15 7.97 20.48
CA ARG A 53 -3.88 8.04 19.20
C ARG A 53 -5.33 8.52 19.40
N LEU A 54 -5.97 8.08 20.46
CA LEU A 54 -7.39 8.41 20.75
C LEU A 54 -7.56 9.75 21.50
N ALA A 55 -6.51 10.26 22.13
CA ALA A 55 -6.59 11.46 23.00
C ALA A 55 -6.62 12.80 22.24
N GLY A 56 -6.62 12.79 20.90
CA GLY A 56 -6.71 14.00 20.08
C GLY A 56 -5.47 14.30 19.25
N SER A 57 -5.53 15.33 18.41
CA SER A 57 -4.51 15.67 17.41
C SER A 57 -3.14 15.97 18.02
N ASP A 58 -3.11 16.66 19.16
CA ASP A 58 -1.88 17.06 19.83
C ASP A 58 -1.14 15.89 20.47
N HIS A 59 -1.89 14.90 20.94
CA HIS A 59 -1.32 13.70 21.56
C HIS A 59 -0.86 12.66 20.53
N ARG A 60 -1.54 12.56 19.38
CA ARG A 60 -1.16 11.61 18.31
C ARG A 60 -0.04 12.09 17.37
N LYS A 61 0.59 13.23 17.65
CA LYS A 61 1.65 13.80 16.79
C LYS A 61 2.84 12.86 16.55
N PHE A 62 3.13 11.94 17.45
CA PHE A 62 4.17 10.93 17.28
C PHE A 62 3.94 10.04 16.03
N VAL A 63 2.67 9.80 15.64
CA VAL A 63 2.34 9.01 14.45
C VAL A 63 2.88 9.65 13.16
N ARG A 64 3.05 10.98 13.13
CA ARG A 64 3.59 11.69 11.96
C ARG A 64 5.09 11.41 11.73
N GLN A 65 5.76 10.78 12.68
CA GLN A 65 7.16 10.36 12.56
C GLN A 65 7.32 8.94 12.05
N ILE A 66 6.21 8.21 11.89
CA ILE A 66 6.21 6.83 11.41
C ILE A 66 5.96 6.84 9.91
N PHE A 67 6.88 6.26 9.15
CA PHE A 67 6.76 6.08 7.71
C PHE A 67 6.36 4.64 7.42
N VAL A 68 5.42 4.47 6.49
CA VAL A 68 4.97 3.16 6.03
C VAL A 68 5.15 3.10 4.52
N CYS A 69 5.89 2.11 4.05
CA CYS A 69 6.01 1.77 2.64
C CYS A 69 5.32 0.44 2.38
N CYS A 70 4.58 0.36 1.29
CA CYS A 70 3.95 -0.89 0.87
C CYS A 70 3.66 -0.88 -0.63
N ASP A 71 3.53 -2.07 -1.21
CA ASP A 71 3.02 -2.23 -2.55
C ASP A 71 1.50 -2.41 -2.48
N VAL A 72 0.77 -1.64 -3.28
CA VAL A 72 -0.70 -1.70 -3.32
C VAL A 72 -1.15 -2.03 -4.74
N THR A 73 -1.89 -3.12 -4.88
CA THR A 73 -2.64 -3.44 -6.10
C THR A 73 -4.11 -3.16 -5.86
N ALA A 74 -4.68 -2.29 -6.66
CA ALA A 74 -6.07 -1.86 -6.51
C ALA A 74 -6.68 -1.44 -7.85
N PRO A 75 -8.01 -1.49 -7.99
CA PRO A 75 -8.71 -0.96 -9.16
C PRO A 75 -8.45 0.54 -9.34
N LEU A 76 -8.53 1.01 -10.58
CA LEU A 76 -8.25 2.41 -10.91
C LEU A 76 -9.17 3.40 -10.18
N TYR A 77 -10.43 3.05 -9.93
CA TYR A 77 -11.35 3.90 -9.17
C TYR A 77 -10.90 4.08 -7.71
N TRP A 78 -10.28 3.05 -7.10
CA TRP A 78 -9.70 3.15 -5.76
C TRP A 78 -8.53 4.13 -5.74
N TRP A 79 -7.64 4.06 -6.74
CA TRP A 79 -6.52 4.98 -6.86
C TRP A 79 -6.96 6.43 -7.05
N LYS A 80 -8.03 6.67 -7.81
CA LYS A 80 -8.59 8.02 -7.96
C LYS A 80 -9.06 8.62 -6.64
N GLU A 81 -9.64 7.82 -5.77
CA GLU A 81 -10.02 8.25 -4.43
C GLU A 81 -8.77 8.44 -3.54
N TYR A 82 -7.86 7.47 -3.55
CA TYR A 82 -6.64 7.53 -2.76
C TYR A 82 -5.77 8.75 -3.10
N ASP A 83 -5.67 9.13 -4.35
CA ASP A 83 -4.93 10.30 -4.82
C ASP A 83 -5.44 11.64 -4.27
N THR A 84 -6.60 11.66 -3.63
CA THR A 84 -7.10 12.85 -2.90
C THR A 84 -6.36 13.07 -1.57
N TYR A 85 -5.76 12.02 -1.00
CA TYR A 85 -4.99 12.06 0.25
C TYR A 85 -3.54 12.45 -0.01
N LYS A 86 -3.30 13.74 -0.26
CA LYS A 86 -2.00 14.24 -0.72
C LYS A 86 -0.98 14.54 0.37
N VAL A 87 -1.44 14.72 1.62
CA VAL A 87 -0.56 15.11 2.72
C VAL A 87 0.24 13.91 3.21
N ALA A 88 1.57 14.02 3.13
CA ALA A 88 2.52 12.99 3.53
C ALA A 88 2.32 11.63 2.83
N THR A 89 1.74 11.65 1.63
CA THR A 89 1.52 10.48 0.81
C THR A 89 2.25 10.63 -0.51
N VAL A 90 3.05 9.64 -0.89
CA VAL A 90 3.77 9.58 -2.17
C VAL A 90 3.45 8.26 -2.85
N ALA A 91 2.95 8.31 -4.07
CA ALA A 91 2.68 7.13 -4.89
C ALA A 91 3.64 7.08 -6.10
N ASN A 92 4.23 5.91 -6.32
CA ASN A 92 4.96 5.60 -7.54
C ASN A 92 4.26 4.44 -8.22
N SER A 93 3.81 4.61 -9.44
CA SER A 93 3.09 3.59 -10.20
C SER A 93 3.90 3.05 -11.36
N THR A 94 3.60 1.83 -11.79
CA THR A 94 4.08 1.31 -13.07
C THR A 94 3.50 2.15 -14.19
N SER A 95 4.36 2.65 -15.09
CA SER A 95 3.92 3.48 -16.20
C SER A 95 3.09 2.66 -17.20
N THR A 96 1.81 2.98 -17.31
CA THR A 96 0.94 2.40 -18.34
C THR A 96 1.39 2.78 -19.75
N MET A 97 1.87 4.01 -19.94
CA MET A 97 2.38 4.49 -21.23
C MET A 97 3.56 3.67 -21.77
N HIS A 98 4.44 3.21 -20.86
CA HIS A 98 5.66 2.51 -21.25
C HIS A 98 5.59 1.00 -21.03
N LYS A 99 4.64 0.50 -20.28
CA LYS A 99 4.61 -0.88 -19.79
C LYS A 99 3.31 -1.63 -20.01
N ILE A 100 2.25 -1.00 -20.49
CA ILE A 100 0.96 -1.66 -20.68
C ILE A 100 1.04 -2.89 -21.62
N HIS A 101 1.95 -2.84 -22.59
CA HIS A 101 2.14 -3.92 -23.56
C HIS A 101 3.13 -5.00 -23.10
N SER A 102 3.84 -4.80 -21.97
CA SER A 102 5.00 -5.64 -21.59
C SER A 102 4.63 -6.98 -20.95
N LYS A 103 3.36 -7.14 -20.52
CA LYS A 103 2.85 -8.40 -19.98
C LYS A 103 1.53 -8.78 -20.69
N PRO A 104 1.13 -10.06 -20.66
CA PRO A 104 -0.20 -10.46 -21.09
C PRO A 104 -1.30 -9.67 -20.37
N ILE A 105 -2.42 -9.46 -21.07
CA ILE A 105 -3.62 -8.87 -20.47
C ILE A 105 -4.48 -10.02 -19.98
N GLU A 106 -4.76 -10.06 -18.68
CA GLU A 106 -5.43 -11.16 -18.00
C GLU A 106 -6.67 -10.66 -17.25
N LEU A 107 -7.56 -11.60 -16.88
CA LEU A 107 -8.79 -11.27 -16.18
C LEU A 107 -8.52 -10.56 -14.83
N GLU A 108 -7.42 -10.94 -14.18
CA GLU A 108 -6.95 -10.38 -12.91
C GLU A 108 -6.54 -8.91 -12.99
N ASP A 109 -6.31 -8.39 -14.20
CA ASP A 109 -6.05 -6.96 -14.42
C ASP A 109 -7.33 -6.11 -14.30
N PHE A 110 -8.49 -6.73 -14.22
CA PHE A 110 -9.79 -6.09 -14.18
C PHE A 110 -10.53 -6.39 -12.87
N SER A 111 -11.39 -5.46 -12.47
CA SER A 111 -12.33 -5.71 -11.36
C SER A 111 -13.51 -6.53 -11.89
N HIS A 112 -13.61 -7.78 -11.45
CA HIS A 112 -14.61 -8.74 -11.94
C HIS A 112 -15.39 -9.45 -10.83
N ASP A 113 -15.12 -9.12 -9.56
CA ASP A 113 -15.66 -9.80 -8.37
C ASP A 113 -17.20 -9.79 -8.27
N HIS A 114 -17.89 -8.91 -9.01
CA HIS A 114 -19.34 -8.73 -8.97
C HIS A 114 -20.02 -8.95 -10.34
N LEU A 115 -19.31 -9.53 -11.31
CA LEU A 115 -19.89 -9.85 -12.59
C LEU A 115 -20.72 -11.13 -12.49
N THR A 116 -21.83 -11.17 -13.25
CA THR A 116 -22.59 -12.39 -13.47
C THR A 116 -21.81 -13.35 -14.38
N ASP A 117 -22.16 -14.63 -14.39
CA ASP A 117 -21.43 -15.64 -15.17
C ASP A 117 -21.42 -15.33 -16.67
N ASP A 118 -22.53 -14.86 -17.23
CA ASP A 118 -22.64 -14.44 -18.62
C ASP A 118 -21.80 -13.19 -18.92
N ALA A 119 -21.78 -12.20 -18.03
CA ALA A 119 -20.95 -11.02 -18.17
C ALA A 119 -19.45 -11.36 -18.05
N LEU A 120 -19.12 -12.32 -17.19
CA LEU A 120 -17.75 -12.80 -17.04
C LEU A 120 -17.26 -13.53 -18.30
N GLU A 121 -18.12 -14.32 -18.95
CA GLU A 121 -17.79 -14.98 -20.21
C GLU A 121 -17.56 -13.97 -21.35
N ILE A 122 -18.43 -12.98 -21.45
CA ILE A 122 -18.26 -11.87 -22.41
C ILE A 122 -16.92 -11.16 -22.15
N MET A 123 -16.61 -10.86 -20.92
CA MET A 123 -15.35 -10.17 -20.56
C MET A 123 -14.12 -10.98 -20.93
N LYS A 124 -14.12 -12.29 -20.68
CA LYS A 124 -13.02 -13.20 -21.09
C LYS A 124 -12.80 -13.17 -22.60
N ASN A 125 -13.88 -13.16 -23.37
CA ASN A 125 -13.80 -13.08 -24.84
C ASN A 125 -13.17 -11.74 -25.29
N TYR A 126 -13.56 -10.61 -24.69
CA TYR A 126 -12.94 -9.31 -24.98
C TYR A 126 -11.46 -9.27 -24.62
N ILE A 127 -11.07 -9.83 -23.47
CA ILE A 127 -9.68 -9.92 -23.06
C ILE A 127 -8.86 -10.70 -24.09
N ALA A 128 -9.39 -11.84 -24.57
CA ALA A 128 -8.73 -12.63 -25.59
C ALA A 128 -8.52 -11.84 -26.91
N GLU A 129 -9.49 -11.01 -27.31
CA GLU A 129 -9.35 -10.16 -28.51
C GLU A 129 -8.34 -9.02 -28.30
N ILE A 130 -8.34 -8.37 -27.15
CA ILE A 130 -7.37 -7.33 -26.79
C ILE A 130 -5.94 -7.91 -26.74
N GLU A 131 -5.79 -9.11 -26.21
CA GLU A 131 -4.49 -9.79 -26.17
C GLU A 131 -3.93 -10.08 -27.59
N LYS A 132 -4.79 -10.45 -28.53
CA LYS A 132 -4.38 -10.57 -29.94
C LYS A 132 -3.85 -9.25 -30.53
N ILE A 133 -4.47 -8.12 -30.13
CA ILE A 133 -4.00 -6.79 -30.53
C ILE A 133 -2.64 -6.50 -29.94
N ARG A 134 -2.45 -6.79 -28.64
CA ARG A 134 -1.17 -6.62 -27.95
C ARG A 134 -0.07 -7.42 -28.62
N LEU A 135 -0.31 -8.69 -28.92
CA LEU A 135 0.66 -9.56 -29.59
C LEU A 135 1.05 -9.03 -30.96
N ARG A 136 0.08 -8.60 -31.77
CA ARG A 136 0.37 -7.94 -33.06
C ARG A 136 1.20 -6.66 -32.91
N TYR A 137 0.94 -5.87 -31.88
CA TYR A 137 1.75 -4.69 -31.57
C TYR A 137 3.18 -5.08 -31.20
N MET A 138 3.37 -6.14 -30.43
CA MET A 138 4.69 -6.63 -30.04
C MET A 138 5.50 -7.15 -31.24
N GLU A 139 4.83 -7.78 -32.20
CA GLU A 139 5.46 -8.29 -33.44
C GLU A 139 5.85 -7.15 -34.39
N ASN A 140 5.00 -6.16 -34.54
CA ASN A 140 5.11 -5.14 -35.57
C ASN A 140 5.53 -3.76 -35.05
N GLY A 141 5.50 -3.51 -33.75
CA GLY A 141 5.41 -2.18 -33.19
C GLY A 141 6.56 -1.70 -32.33
N LYS A 142 7.66 -2.42 -32.21
CA LYS A 142 8.80 -1.96 -31.42
C LYS A 142 9.65 -0.85 -32.06
N ASP A 143 9.33 -0.46 -33.27
CA ASP A 143 10.15 0.47 -34.07
C ASP A 143 9.51 1.86 -34.19
N LYS A 144 8.78 2.34 -33.17
CA LYS A 144 8.34 3.74 -33.16
C LYS A 144 8.40 4.35 -31.77
#